data_be47527da615e5071a495dc7de13097f
#
_entry.id   be47527da615e5071a495dc7de13097f
#
_cell.length_a   1.000
_cell.length_b   1.000
_cell.length_c   1.000
_cell.angle_alpha   90.00
_cell.angle_beta   90.00
_cell.angle_gamma   90.00
#
_symmetry.space_group_name_H-M   'P 1'
#
loop_
_entity.id
_entity.type
_entity.pdbx_description
1 polymer ?
#
loop_
_entity_poly.entity_id
_entity_poly.type
_entity_poly.pdbx_seq_one_letter_code
_entity_poly.pdbx_strand_id
1 'polypeptide(L)'
;KPEVRARLTKATGDSPSNAASLKDAIGKLFQHFKSRGARACAISLPPDFSPEPVGVGTSDELVSKVFSGKELNTDEARGLSNFVFWTLAEYCAEFQLPFDLMIGVNRRVYESGVFQGQDLYDKRVSLIQYKRLFNAFPQVKFPISVLSETSNQELVSYAWIFPNVITSGHWWYSNIPTFIEKDCRSRLQAVPMTKQIGYYSDMYKLEFALPKFAMYRRILAKVLAEEFVLGRSWSVDRAVDLGRLVLRGNVETIFGE
;
A
#
# COMPACT_ATOMS: atom_id res chain seq x y z
N LYS A 1 -4.62 -15.30 -16.05
CA LYS A 1 -4.13 -16.68 -16.13
C LYS A 1 -5.27 -17.65 -15.86
N PRO A 2 -5.34 -18.81 -16.54
CA PRO A 2 -6.42 -19.80 -16.37
C PRO A 2 -6.61 -20.26 -14.91
N GLU A 3 -5.51 -20.48 -14.19
CA GLU A 3 -5.53 -20.91 -12.79
C GLU A 3 -6.18 -19.87 -11.88
N VAL A 4 -5.95 -18.57 -12.13
CA VAL A 4 -6.56 -17.49 -11.34
C VAL A 4 -8.07 -17.43 -11.58
N ARG A 5 -8.50 -17.60 -12.83
CA ARG A 5 -9.94 -17.66 -13.16
C ARG A 5 -10.63 -18.85 -12.48
N ALA A 6 -10.03 -20.03 -12.59
CA ALA A 6 -10.57 -21.25 -11.94
C ALA A 6 -10.65 -21.08 -10.41
N ARG A 7 -9.65 -20.48 -9.80
CA ARG A 7 -9.65 -20.19 -8.35
C ARG A 7 -10.72 -19.18 -7.95
N LEU A 8 -10.91 -18.12 -8.76
CA LEU A 8 -11.99 -17.16 -8.53
C LEU A 8 -13.35 -17.83 -8.59
N THR A 9 -13.64 -18.57 -9.67
CA THR A 9 -14.89 -19.31 -9.82
C THR A 9 -15.12 -20.29 -8.66
N LYS A 10 -14.08 -21.02 -8.24
CA LYS A 10 -14.19 -21.94 -7.09
C LYS A 10 -14.49 -21.20 -5.79
N ALA A 11 -13.91 -20.02 -5.58
CA ALA A 11 -14.05 -19.25 -4.34
C ALA A 11 -15.40 -18.53 -4.25
N THR A 12 -15.96 -18.09 -5.38
CA THR A 12 -17.18 -17.26 -5.39
C THR A 12 -18.43 -18.01 -5.86
N GLY A 13 -18.27 -19.16 -6.50
CA GLY A 13 -19.34 -19.87 -7.21
C GLY A 13 -19.72 -19.24 -8.55
N ASP A 14 -19.08 -18.14 -8.95
CA ASP A 14 -19.39 -17.39 -10.16
C ASP A 14 -18.36 -17.63 -11.26
N SER A 15 -18.83 -17.65 -12.51
CA SER A 15 -17.97 -17.60 -13.70
C SER A 15 -18.18 -16.26 -14.40
N PRO A 16 -17.36 -15.23 -14.11
CA PRO A 16 -17.54 -13.92 -14.70
C PRO A 16 -17.47 -13.94 -16.22
N SER A 17 -18.34 -13.19 -16.88
CA SER A 17 -18.40 -13.08 -18.35
C SER A 17 -18.29 -11.64 -18.85
N ASN A 18 -18.48 -10.66 -17.96
CA ASN A 18 -18.40 -9.23 -18.22
C ASN A 18 -17.88 -8.48 -17.00
N ALA A 19 -17.73 -7.16 -17.11
CA ALA A 19 -17.21 -6.31 -16.04
C ALA A 19 -18.08 -6.36 -14.77
N ALA A 20 -19.40 -6.31 -14.91
CA ALA A 20 -20.31 -6.35 -13.77
C ALA A 20 -20.17 -7.65 -12.98
N SER A 21 -20.22 -8.81 -13.67
CA SER A 21 -20.08 -10.11 -13.01
C SER A 21 -18.70 -10.33 -12.38
N LEU A 22 -17.62 -9.75 -12.95
CA LEU A 22 -16.31 -9.78 -12.31
C LEU A 22 -16.27 -8.89 -11.05
N LYS A 23 -16.88 -7.70 -11.12
CA LYS A 23 -17.02 -6.82 -9.98
C LYS A 23 -17.80 -7.52 -8.85
N ASP A 24 -18.93 -8.13 -9.14
CA ASP A 24 -19.72 -8.88 -8.16
C ASP A 24 -18.93 -10.02 -7.51
N ALA A 25 -18.16 -10.77 -8.31
CA ALA A 25 -17.30 -11.84 -7.79
C ALA A 25 -16.22 -11.28 -6.83
N ILE A 26 -15.61 -10.15 -7.15
CA ILE A 26 -14.67 -9.46 -6.25
C ILE A 26 -15.39 -8.98 -4.99
N GLY A 27 -16.59 -8.42 -5.09
CA GLY A 27 -17.42 -8.01 -3.96
C GLY A 27 -17.72 -9.15 -2.99
N LYS A 28 -18.02 -10.34 -3.50
CA LYS A 28 -18.19 -11.55 -2.67
C LYS A 28 -16.92 -11.91 -1.89
N LEU A 29 -15.74 -11.71 -2.48
CA LEU A 29 -14.47 -11.91 -1.75
C LEU A 29 -14.30 -10.87 -0.66
N PHE A 30 -14.59 -9.60 -0.91
CA PHE A 30 -14.54 -8.56 0.12
C PHE A 30 -15.48 -8.87 1.27
N GLN A 31 -16.73 -9.22 0.99
CA GLN A 31 -17.71 -9.61 2.01
C GLN A 31 -17.22 -10.81 2.83
N HIS A 32 -16.70 -11.86 2.16
CA HIS A 32 -16.15 -13.04 2.81
C HIS A 32 -15.00 -12.69 3.75
N PHE A 33 -14.00 -11.92 3.29
CA PHE A 33 -12.86 -11.56 4.13
C PHE A 33 -13.24 -10.59 5.24
N LYS A 34 -14.10 -9.61 4.96
CA LYS A 34 -14.60 -8.68 5.98
C LYS A 34 -15.34 -9.40 7.10
N SER A 35 -16.20 -10.37 6.78
CA SER A 35 -16.90 -11.19 7.77
C SER A 35 -15.97 -12.05 8.64
N ARG A 36 -14.73 -12.29 8.15
CA ARG A 36 -13.68 -13.00 8.88
C ARG A 36 -12.66 -12.09 9.56
N GLY A 37 -12.95 -10.79 9.65
CA GLY A 37 -12.15 -9.83 10.37
C GLY A 37 -11.01 -9.20 9.56
N ALA A 38 -11.07 -9.21 8.22
CA ALA A 38 -10.12 -8.45 7.42
C ALA A 38 -10.18 -6.96 7.77
N ARG A 39 -9.01 -6.32 7.93
CA ARG A 39 -8.85 -4.94 8.38
C ARG A 39 -8.35 -4.01 7.28
N ALA A 40 -7.86 -4.54 6.18
CA ALA A 40 -7.36 -3.78 5.03
C ALA A 40 -7.42 -4.60 3.75
N CYS A 41 -7.41 -3.93 2.61
CA CYS A 41 -6.98 -4.47 1.33
C CYS A 41 -5.55 -4.01 1.09
N ALA A 42 -4.65 -4.89 0.65
CA ALA A 42 -3.25 -4.55 0.42
C ALA A 42 -2.75 -5.10 -0.92
N ILE A 43 -1.91 -4.33 -1.61
CA ILE A 43 -1.33 -4.74 -2.88
C ILE A 43 0.04 -4.10 -3.11
N SER A 44 0.95 -4.84 -3.74
CA SER A 44 2.20 -4.29 -4.26
C SER A 44 2.09 -4.00 -5.76
N LEU A 45 2.60 -2.86 -6.19
CA LEU A 45 2.40 -2.29 -7.51
C LEU A 45 3.73 -2.04 -8.23
N PRO A 46 3.81 -2.30 -9.55
CA PRO A 46 5.03 -2.02 -10.31
C PRO A 46 5.29 -0.51 -10.45
N PRO A 47 6.55 -0.10 -10.76
CA PRO A 47 6.96 1.30 -10.75
C PRO A 47 6.28 2.17 -11.81
N ASP A 48 5.76 1.57 -12.87
CA ASP A 48 5.07 2.26 -13.98
C ASP A 48 3.54 2.15 -13.91
N PHE A 49 3.00 1.65 -12.81
CA PHE A 49 1.55 1.53 -12.65
C PHE A 49 0.93 2.90 -12.34
N SER A 50 -0.07 3.26 -13.14
CA SER A 50 -0.85 4.47 -12.96
C SER A 50 -2.33 4.09 -12.92
N PRO A 51 -2.98 4.16 -11.76
CA PRO A 51 -4.39 3.78 -11.63
C PRO A 51 -5.31 4.80 -12.32
N GLU A 52 -6.08 4.30 -13.27
CA GLU A 52 -7.03 5.08 -14.05
C GLU A 52 -8.38 4.36 -14.11
N PRO A 53 -9.51 5.09 -14.06
CA PRO A 53 -10.82 4.48 -14.29
C PRO A 53 -10.92 4.01 -15.74
N VAL A 54 -11.56 2.88 -15.95
CA VAL A 54 -11.79 2.29 -17.28
C VAL A 54 -13.28 2.33 -17.59
N GLY A 55 -13.63 2.77 -18.80
CA GLY A 55 -15.03 2.84 -19.24
C GLY A 55 -15.70 1.46 -19.28
N VAL A 56 -17.00 1.42 -19.01
CA VAL A 56 -17.77 0.16 -18.90
C VAL A 56 -17.66 -0.71 -20.15
N GLY A 57 -17.84 -0.14 -21.36
CA GLY A 57 -17.72 -0.90 -22.61
C GLY A 57 -16.36 -1.56 -22.79
N THR A 58 -15.27 -0.82 -22.55
CA THR A 58 -13.90 -1.34 -22.60
C THR A 58 -13.69 -2.44 -21.54
N SER A 59 -14.18 -2.25 -20.33
CA SER A 59 -14.07 -3.23 -19.26
C SER A 59 -14.81 -4.54 -19.61
N ASP A 60 -16.00 -4.45 -20.19
CA ASP A 60 -16.78 -5.61 -20.65
C ASP A 60 -16.04 -6.41 -21.73
N GLU A 61 -15.48 -5.72 -22.73
CA GLU A 61 -14.69 -6.35 -23.79
C GLU A 61 -13.47 -7.08 -23.23
N LEU A 62 -12.70 -6.44 -22.33
CA LEU A 62 -11.51 -7.01 -21.73
C LEU A 62 -11.83 -8.23 -20.86
N VAL A 63 -12.86 -8.15 -20.02
CA VAL A 63 -13.29 -9.27 -19.19
C VAL A 63 -13.79 -10.42 -20.03
N SER A 64 -14.68 -10.15 -21.02
CA SER A 64 -15.20 -11.18 -21.94
C SER A 64 -14.07 -11.87 -22.70
N LYS A 65 -13.08 -11.11 -23.19
CA LYS A 65 -11.91 -11.64 -23.90
C LYS A 65 -11.12 -12.60 -23.01
N VAL A 66 -10.82 -12.21 -21.76
CA VAL A 66 -10.06 -13.05 -20.81
C VAL A 66 -10.84 -14.31 -20.43
N PHE A 67 -12.12 -14.18 -20.11
CA PHE A 67 -12.91 -15.34 -19.65
C PHE A 67 -13.27 -16.29 -20.80
N SER A 68 -13.25 -15.83 -22.06
CA SER A 68 -13.30 -16.72 -23.24
C SER A 68 -11.98 -17.42 -23.56
N GLY A 69 -10.92 -17.17 -22.79
CA GLY A 69 -9.62 -17.83 -22.97
C GLY A 69 -8.68 -17.13 -23.96
N LYS A 70 -9.04 -15.98 -24.49
CA LYS A 70 -8.20 -15.19 -25.40
C LYS A 70 -7.10 -14.47 -24.66
N GLU A 71 -5.95 -14.32 -25.29
CA GLU A 71 -4.83 -13.54 -24.74
C GLU A 71 -5.07 -12.03 -24.90
N LEU A 72 -4.58 -11.27 -23.92
CA LEU A 72 -4.55 -9.81 -23.97
C LEU A 72 -3.18 -9.34 -24.45
N ASN A 73 -3.16 -8.28 -25.26
CA ASN A 73 -1.94 -7.54 -25.50
C ASN A 73 -1.57 -6.67 -24.26
N THR A 74 -0.44 -5.98 -24.30
CA THR A 74 0.09 -5.21 -23.16
C THR A 74 -0.88 -4.11 -22.70
N ASP A 75 -1.48 -3.37 -23.63
CA ASP A 75 -2.40 -2.27 -23.31
C ASP A 75 -3.72 -2.79 -22.76
N GLU A 76 -4.24 -3.86 -23.34
CA GLU A 76 -5.42 -4.56 -22.83
C GLU A 76 -5.19 -5.12 -21.42
N ALA A 77 -4.01 -5.71 -21.17
CA ALA A 77 -3.64 -6.21 -19.84
C ALA A 77 -3.54 -5.07 -18.82
N ARG A 78 -3.01 -3.91 -19.23
CA ARG A 78 -2.99 -2.70 -18.41
C ARG A 78 -4.40 -2.18 -18.12
N GLY A 79 -5.27 -2.14 -19.14
CA GLY A 79 -6.68 -1.77 -18.99
C GLY A 79 -7.42 -2.66 -17.99
N LEU A 80 -7.26 -3.98 -18.12
CA LEU A 80 -7.87 -4.93 -17.17
C LEU A 80 -7.31 -4.77 -15.76
N SER A 81 -6.00 -4.55 -15.62
CA SER A 81 -5.36 -4.31 -14.32
C SER A 81 -5.92 -3.04 -13.66
N ASN A 82 -6.10 -1.98 -14.44
CA ASN A 82 -6.71 -0.72 -13.98
C ASN A 82 -8.18 -0.93 -13.56
N PHE A 83 -8.97 -1.64 -14.34
CA PHE A 83 -10.34 -1.96 -13.98
C PHE A 83 -10.43 -2.73 -12.65
N VAL A 84 -9.64 -3.78 -12.50
CA VAL A 84 -9.61 -4.57 -11.26
C VAL A 84 -9.14 -3.70 -10.09
N PHE A 85 -8.06 -2.95 -10.25
CA PHE A 85 -7.53 -2.09 -9.19
C PHE A 85 -8.53 -1.02 -8.74
N TRP A 86 -9.22 -0.38 -9.70
CA TRP A 86 -10.25 0.62 -9.40
C TRP A 86 -11.43 -0.02 -8.66
N THR A 87 -11.84 -1.21 -9.06
CA THR A 87 -12.87 -2.00 -8.35
C THR A 87 -12.46 -2.30 -6.91
N LEU A 88 -11.17 -2.62 -6.65
CA LEU A 88 -10.68 -2.81 -5.28
C LEU A 88 -10.83 -1.50 -4.45
N ALA A 89 -10.52 -0.34 -5.05
CA ALA A 89 -10.68 0.94 -4.36
C ALA A 89 -12.16 1.28 -4.07
N GLU A 90 -13.07 0.97 -5.00
CA GLU A 90 -14.51 1.11 -4.79
C GLU A 90 -15.00 0.24 -3.62
N TYR A 91 -14.56 -1.01 -3.55
CA TYR A 91 -14.89 -1.87 -2.42
C TYR A 91 -14.20 -1.48 -1.11
N CYS A 92 -12.99 -0.93 -1.15
CA CYS A 92 -12.40 -0.33 0.04
C CYS A 92 -13.27 0.82 0.58
N ALA A 93 -13.85 1.63 -0.31
CA ALA A 93 -14.79 2.69 0.08
C ALA A 93 -16.09 2.11 0.67
N GLU A 94 -16.71 1.14 0.01
CA GLU A 94 -17.97 0.51 0.42
C GLU A 94 -17.84 -0.22 1.77
N PHE A 95 -16.77 -1.02 1.93
CA PHE A 95 -16.53 -1.82 3.15
C PHE A 95 -15.78 -1.05 4.23
N GLN A 96 -15.47 0.23 4.02
CA GLN A 96 -14.71 1.07 4.94
C GLN A 96 -13.38 0.44 5.35
N LEU A 97 -12.64 -0.06 4.37
CA LEU A 97 -11.31 -0.64 4.56
C LEU A 97 -10.23 0.32 4.07
N PRO A 98 -9.12 0.47 4.78
CA PRO A 98 -7.92 1.07 4.21
C PRO A 98 -7.44 0.28 3.01
N PHE A 99 -6.88 0.98 2.01
CA PHE A 99 -6.23 0.36 0.87
C PHE A 99 -4.72 0.59 0.97
N ASP A 100 -4.00 -0.41 1.47
CA ASP A 100 -2.56 -0.36 1.72
C ASP A 100 -1.78 -0.61 0.41
N LEU A 101 -0.98 0.36 0.01
CA LEU A 101 -0.28 0.36 -1.26
C LEU A 101 1.25 0.30 -1.04
N MET A 102 1.86 -0.79 -1.47
CA MET A 102 3.31 -0.93 -1.58
C MET A 102 3.72 -0.61 -3.01
N ILE A 103 4.23 0.58 -3.26
CA ILE A 103 4.45 1.08 -4.62
C ILE A 103 5.90 0.99 -5.07
N GLY A 104 6.11 0.74 -6.36
CA GLY A 104 7.41 0.81 -7.00
C GLY A 104 8.20 -0.49 -7.09
N VAL A 105 7.55 -1.65 -6.93
CA VAL A 105 8.24 -2.96 -6.99
C VAL A 105 8.49 -3.38 -8.43
N ASN A 106 9.74 -3.34 -8.85
CA ASN A 106 10.18 -3.86 -10.14
C ASN A 106 10.65 -5.31 -9.96
N ARG A 107 9.81 -6.25 -10.40
CA ARG A 107 10.02 -7.67 -10.14
C ARG A 107 10.94 -8.33 -11.16
N ARG A 108 11.72 -9.31 -10.69
CA ARG A 108 12.60 -10.16 -11.52
C ARG A 108 13.64 -9.39 -12.32
N VAL A 109 14.20 -8.33 -11.73
CA VAL A 109 15.26 -7.53 -12.38
C VAL A 109 16.53 -8.37 -12.53
N TYR A 110 16.87 -9.19 -11.54
CA TYR A 110 17.96 -10.15 -11.64
C TYR A 110 17.39 -11.52 -12.04
N GLU A 111 17.50 -11.87 -13.32
CA GLU A 111 16.88 -13.06 -13.92
C GLU A 111 17.38 -14.38 -13.32
N SER A 112 18.69 -14.44 -12.99
CA SER A 112 19.34 -15.62 -12.40
C SER A 112 19.33 -15.60 -10.87
N GLY A 113 18.61 -14.69 -10.24
CA GLY A 113 18.58 -14.54 -8.78
C GLY A 113 17.81 -15.62 -8.07
N VAL A 114 17.91 -15.61 -6.75
CA VAL A 114 17.15 -16.52 -5.89
C VAL A 114 15.67 -16.10 -5.85
N PHE A 115 14.80 -17.07 -5.63
CA PHE A 115 13.38 -16.80 -5.46
C PHE A 115 13.13 -15.76 -4.35
N GLN A 116 12.34 -14.75 -4.61
CA GLN A 116 12.05 -13.61 -3.73
C GLN A 116 13.23 -12.66 -3.43
N GLY A 117 14.33 -12.76 -4.15
CA GLY A 117 15.49 -11.85 -4.03
C GLY A 117 15.83 -11.10 -5.31
N GLN A 118 14.90 -11.07 -6.26
CA GLN A 118 15.12 -10.55 -7.62
C GLN A 118 14.47 -9.20 -7.87
N ASP A 119 13.72 -8.70 -6.90
CA ASP A 119 12.94 -7.49 -7.02
C ASP A 119 13.77 -6.28 -6.63
N LEU A 120 13.63 -5.19 -7.39
CA LEU A 120 14.26 -3.91 -7.13
C LEU A 120 13.21 -2.78 -7.22
N TYR A 121 13.68 -1.56 -7.23
CA TYR A 121 12.90 -0.38 -7.56
C TYR A 121 13.64 0.44 -8.64
N ASP A 122 12.94 1.34 -9.30
CA ASP A 122 13.55 2.26 -10.24
C ASP A 122 12.86 3.64 -10.27
N LYS A 123 13.44 4.57 -11.03
CA LYS A 123 13.00 5.97 -11.10
C LYS A 123 11.64 6.22 -11.76
N ARG A 124 10.98 5.20 -12.31
CA ARG A 124 9.65 5.34 -12.92
C ARG A 124 8.55 5.55 -11.90
N VAL A 125 8.78 5.16 -10.65
CA VAL A 125 7.79 5.35 -9.58
C VAL A 125 7.65 6.82 -9.21
N SER A 126 6.41 7.32 -9.17
CA SER A 126 6.06 8.64 -8.65
C SER A 126 4.63 8.64 -8.11
N LEU A 127 4.38 9.35 -7.01
CA LEU A 127 3.05 9.44 -6.43
C LEU A 127 2.06 10.23 -7.30
N ILE A 128 2.54 11.04 -8.24
CA ILE A 128 1.67 11.73 -9.21
C ILE A 128 0.85 10.74 -10.05
N GLN A 129 1.33 9.52 -10.25
CA GLN A 129 0.60 8.46 -10.93
C GLN A 129 -0.73 8.12 -10.21
N TYR A 130 -0.79 8.33 -8.91
CA TYR A 130 -1.93 7.98 -8.05
C TYR A 130 -2.85 9.16 -7.74
N LYS A 131 -2.58 10.36 -8.25
CA LYS A 131 -3.37 11.57 -7.93
C LYS A 131 -4.87 11.42 -8.20
N ARG A 132 -5.24 10.72 -9.28
CA ARG A 132 -6.66 10.49 -9.62
C ARG A 132 -7.34 9.59 -8.61
N LEU A 133 -6.64 8.53 -8.16
CA LEU A 133 -7.12 7.63 -7.12
C LEU A 133 -7.41 8.39 -5.82
N PHE A 134 -6.45 9.18 -5.34
CA PHE A 134 -6.59 9.90 -4.06
C PHE A 134 -7.74 10.91 -4.09
N ASN A 135 -7.96 11.60 -5.22
CA ASN A 135 -9.05 12.53 -5.40
C ASN A 135 -10.41 11.84 -5.58
N ALA A 136 -10.45 10.67 -6.23
CA ALA A 136 -11.71 9.95 -6.47
C ALA A 136 -12.25 9.27 -5.19
N PHE A 137 -11.38 8.93 -4.26
CA PHE A 137 -11.73 8.20 -3.03
C PHE A 137 -11.27 8.92 -1.76
N PRO A 138 -11.75 10.16 -1.49
CA PRO A 138 -11.29 10.94 -0.33
C PRO A 138 -11.63 10.28 1.02
N GLN A 139 -12.61 9.37 1.06
CA GLN A 139 -13.03 8.62 2.25
C GLN A 139 -12.17 7.36 2.51
N VAL A 140 -11.41 6.89 1.52
CA VAL A 140 -10.53 5.72 1.67
C VAL A 140 -9.18 6.18 2.22
N LYS A 141 -8.72 5.57 3.29
CA LYS A 141 -7.37 5.77 3.81
C LYS A 141 -6.38 4.95 2.97
N PHE A 142 -5.33 5.61 2.50
CA PHE A 142 -4.24 4.97 1.73
C PHE A 142 -2.95 4.98 2.54
N PRO A 143 -2.68 3.95 3.37
CA PRO A 143 -1.33 3.71 3.87
C PRO A 143 -0.41 3.41 2.68
N ILE A 144 0.70 4.14 2.57
CA ILE A 144 1.62 4.00 1.44
C ILE A 144 3.02 3.71 1.92
N SER A 145 3.62 2.69 1.33
CA SER A 145 5.01 2.31 1.52
C SER A 145 5.80 2.47 0.24
N VAL A 146 6.99 3.03 0.36
CA VAL A 146 7.92 3.24 -0.75
C VAL A 146 9.24 2.51 -0.52
N LEU A 147 9.95 2.18 -1.61
CA LEU A 147 11.20 1.42 -1.56
C LEU A 147 12.45 2.30 -1.53
N SER A 148 12.37 3.55 -1.97
CA SER A 148 13.51 4.43 -2.07
C SER A 148 13.36 5.69 -1.21
N GLU A 149 14.48 6.22 -0.73
CA GLU A 149 14.57 7.50 -0.02
C GLU A 149 14.04 8.66 -0.88
N THR A 150 14.30 8.65 -2.18
CA THR A 150 13.83 9.69 -3.12
C THR A 150 12.31 9.74 -3.19
N SER A 151 11.66 8.58 -3.19
CA SER A 151 10.19 8.50 -3.17
C SER A 151 9.61 8.87 -1.80
N ASN A 152 10.37 8.78 -0.71
CA ASN A 152 9.89 9.17 0.61
C ASN A 152 9.65 10.68 0.71
N GLN A 153 10.50 11.52 0.11
CA GLN A 153 10.26 12.97 0.10
C GLN A 153 8.97 13.32 -0.62
N GLU A 154 8.70 12.66 -1.74
CA GLU A 154 7.44 12.81 -2.46
C GLU A 154 6.25 12.33 -1.60
N LEU A 155 6.36 11.16 -0.95
CA LEU A 155 5.33 10.63 -0.04
C LEU A 155 5.01 11.59 1.11
N VAL A 156 6.02 12.20 1.72
CA VAL A 156 5.86 13.22 2.78
C VAL A 156 5.03 14.40 2.27
N SER A 157 5.32 14.90 1.06
CA SER A 157 4.58 16.00 0.43
C SER A 157 3.12 15.63 0.17
N TYR A 158 2.86 14.43 -0.36
CA TYR A 158 1.51 13.92 -0.60
C TYR A 158 0.74 13.70 0.71
N ALA A 159 1.37 13.12 1.71
CA ALA A 159 0.75 12.96 3.02
C ALA A 159 0.47 14.30 3.72
N TRP A 160 1.21 15.34 3.41
CA TRP A 160 0.90 16.69 3.89
C TRP A 160 -0.37 17.24 3.24
N ILE A 161 -0.48 17.13 1.92
CA ILE A 161 -1.55 17.75 1.13
C ILE A 161 -2.84 16.92 1.12
N PHE A 162 -2.75 15.62 0.86
CA PHE A 162 -3.93 14.75 0.74
C PHE A 162 -4.37 14.23 2.11
N PRO A 163 -5.63 14.46 2.54
CA PRO A 163 -6.12 14.04 3.86
C PRO A 163 -6.13 12.51 4.03
N ASN A 164 -6.24 11.78 2.95
CA ASN A 164 -6.36 10.33 2.90
C ASN A 164 -5.05 9.59 2.60
N VAL A 165 -3.94 10.28 2.34
CA VAL A 165 -2.61 9.68 2.18
C VAL A 165 -1.91 9.59 3.53
N ILE A 166 -1.43 8.40 3.88
CA ILE A 166 -0.81 8.06 5.17
C ILE A 166 0.56 7.47 4.88
N THR A 167 1.59 7.95 5.58
CA THR A 167 2.92 7.33 5.48
C THR A 167 2.92 6.00 6.24
N SER A 168 3.39 4.93 5.60
CA SER A 168 3.46 3.60 6.20
C SER A 168 4.89 3.08 6.19
N GLY A 169 5.27 2.52 7.31
CA GLY A 169 6.45 1.72 7.63
C GLY A 169 7.69 1.85 6.79
N HIS A 170 8.51 0.84 6.91
CA HIS A 170 9.75 0.70 6.15
C HIS A 170 9.85 -0.72 5.60
N TRP A 171 9.71 -0.84 4.31
CA TRP A 171 9.62 -2.10 3.62
C TRP A 171 10.88 -2.36 2.78
N TRP A 172 11.36 -3.61 2.74
CA TRP A 172 12.46 -4.08 1.89
C TRP A 172 13.71 -3.20 1.94
N TYR A 173 14.07 -2.48 0.86
CA TYR A 173 15.29 -1.68 0.77
C TYR A 173 15.28 -0.43 1.62
N SER A 174 14.12 0.10 1.96
CA SER A 174 14.01 1.20 2.94
C SER A 174 14.16 0.72 4.39
N ASN A 175 14.27 -0.60 4.63
CA ASN A 175 14.45 -1.18 5.96
C ASN A 175 15.93 -1.27 6.38
N ILE A 176 16.66 -0.17 6.21
CA ILE A 176 18.07 0.01 6.58
C ILE A 176 18.14 1.14 7.59
N PRO A 177 18.88 1.01 8.72
CA PRO A 177 18.89 1.99 9.80
C PRO A 177 19.07 3.43 9.35
N THR A 178 20.00 3.69 8.43
CA THR A 178 20.29 5.04 7.90
C THR A 178 19.08 5.60 7.12
N PHE A 179 18.44 4.82 6.28
CA PHE A 179 17.26 5.25 5.53
C PHE A 179 16.05 5.42 6.45
N ILE A 180 15.86 4.50 7.39
CA ILE A 180 14.80 4.62 8.41
C ILE A 180 14.95 5.91 9.20
N GLU A 181 16.16 6.28 9.63
CA GLU A 181 16.40 7.51 10.40
C GLU A 181 16.02 8.75 9.60
N LYS A 182 16.46 8.85 8.35
CA LYS A 182 16.13 9.98 7.48
C LYS A 182 14.63 10.08 7.21
N ASP A 183 13.99 8.95 6.88
CA ASP A 183 12.57 8.88 6.61
C ASP A 183 11.74 9.23 7.86
N CYS A 184 12.07 8.64 9.00
CA CYS A 184 11.41 8.90 10.28
C CYS A 184 11.50 10.39 10.63
N ARG A 185 12.69 10.99 10.47
CA ARG A 185 12.92 12.41 10.73
C ARG A 185 12.05 13.31 9.87
N SER A 186 12.03 13.10 8.57
CA SER A 186 11.23 13.89 7.64
C SER A 186 9.72 13.72 7.85
N ARG A 187 9.27 12.48 8.08
CA ARG A 187 7.86 12.18 8.34
C ARG A 187 7.37 12.82 9.63
N LEU A 188 8.10 12.68 10.74
CA LEU A 188 7.71 13.28 12.03
C LEU A 188 7.70 14.80 12.01
N GLN A 189 8.54 15.44 11.19
CA GLN A 189 8.61 16.90 11.07
C GLN A 189 7.51 17.49 10.19
N ALA A 190 7.09 16.80 9.14
CA ALA A 190 6.27 17.37 8.09
C ALA A 190 4.86 16.76 7.97
N VAL A 191 4.67 15.48 8.31
CA VAL A 191 3.38 14.82 8.16
C VAL A 191 2.54 15.01 9.43
N PRO A 192 1.21 15.27 9.34
CA PRO A 192 0.33 15.26 10.50
C PRO A 192 0.50 14.01 11.37
N MET A 193 0.62 14.18 12.68
CA MET A 193 0.92 13.09 13.62
C MET A 193 -0.01 11.89 13.51
N THR A 194 -1.28 12.11 13.15
CA THR A 194 -2.30 11.07 13.01
C THR A 194 -2.29 10.33 11.67
N LYS A 195 -1.39 10.73 10.75
CA LYS A 195 -1.29 10.16 9.39
C LYS A 195 0.03 9.41 9.17
N GLN A 196 0.55 8.78 10.20
CA GLN A 196 1.83 8.09 10.19
C GLN A 196 1.72 6.72 10.84
N ILE A 197 2.06 5.67 10.11
CA ILE A 197 2.33 4.35 10.65
C ILE A 197 3.85 4.23 10.76
N GLY A 198 4.37 4.20 11.98
CA GLY A 198 5.81 4.30 12.22
C GLY A 198 6.59 3.15 11.61
N TYR A 199 6.13 1.92 11.82
CA TYR A 199 6.89 0.76 11.37
C TYR A 199 6.03 -0.47 11.08
N TYR A 200 6.30 -1.07 9.94
CA TYR A 200 6.10 -2.48 9.65
C TYR A 200 7.32 -2.96 8.83
N SER A 201 7.59 -4.24 8.80
CA SER A 201 8.84 -4.74 8.21
C SER A 201 8.65 -5.71 7.05
N ASP A 202 7.41 -6.04 6.70
CA ASP A 202 7.11 -7.10 5.72
C ASP A 202 7.92 -8.40 6.01
N MET A 203 7.96 -8.78 7.28
CA MET A 203 8.68 -9.97 7.68
C MET A 203 7.88 -11.23 7.39
N TYR A 204 8.55 -12.21 6.80
CA TYR A 204 7.96 -13.52 6.50
C TYR A 204 8.45 -14.62 7.45
N LYS A 205 9.23 -14.25 8.48
CA LYS A 205 9.67 -15.13 9.59
C LYS A 205 9.51 -14.41 10.91
N LEU A 206 8.88 -15.09 11.86
CA LEU A 206 8.59 -14.53 13.18
C LEU A 206 9.86 -14.10 13.94
N GLU A 207 10.96 -14.78 13.75
CA GLU A 207 12.26 -14.49 14.37
C GLU A 207 12.78 -13.10 14.02
N PHE A 208 12.34 -12.51 12.92
CA PHE A 208 12.72 -11.15 12.53
C PHE A 208 11.94 -10.07 13.28
N ALA A 209 10.84 -10.40 13.93
CA ALA A 209 10.00 -9.41 14.61
C ALA A 209 10.78 -8.62 15.65
N LEU A 210 11.34 -9.32 16.64
CA LEU A 210 12.00 -8.68 17.78
C LEU A 210 13.18 -7.78 17.36
N PRO A 211 14.18 -8.26 16.58
CA PRO A 211 15.32 -7.43 16.20
C PRO A 211 14.92 -6.22 15.32
N LYS A 212 13.99 -6.39 14.39
CA LYS A 212 13.54 -5.31 13.50
C LYS A 212 12.78 -4.23 14.27
N PHE A 213 11.82 -4.60 15.11
CA PHE A 213 11.12 -3.62 15.94
C PHE A 213 12.01 -2.97 16.98
N ALA A 214 12.96 -3.71 17.57
CA ALA A 214 13.96 -3.13 18.48
C ALA A 214 14.88 -2.11 17.77
N MET A 215 15.28 -2.40 16.54
CA MET A 215 16.04 -1.46 15.70
C MET A 215 15.24 -0.17 15.46
N TYR A 216 14.01 -0.28 14.98
CA TYR A 216 13.17 0.88 14.70
C TYR A 216 12.90 1.72 15.96
N ARG A 217 12.58 1.08 17.08
CA ARG A 217 12.34 1.79 18.35
C ARG A 217 13.55 2.62 18.80
N ARG A 218 14.77 2.11 18.62
CA ARG A 218 15.99 2.88 18.94
C ARG A 218 16.14 4.10 18.03
N ILE A 219 15.88 3.94 16.73
CA ILE A 219 15.94 5.05 15.77
C ILE A 219 14.87 6.09 16.09
N LEU A 220 13.63 5.65 16.32
CA LEU A 220 12.53 6.54 16.68
C LEU A 220 12.85 7.33 17.96
N ALA A 221 13.36 6.65 19.00
CA ALA A 221 13.72 7.31 20.25
C ALA A 221 14.83 8.37 20.04
N LYS A 222 15.85 8.06 19.23
CA LYS A 222 16.90 9.01 18.85
C LYS A 222 16.30 10.24 18.15
N VAL A 223 15.49 10.04 17.12
CA VAL A 223 14.87 11.16 16.36
C VAL A 223 13.96 12.00 17.25
N LEU A 224 13.15 11.37 18.11
CA LEU A 224 12.29 12.10 19.05
C LEU A 224 13.10 12.93 20.05
N ALA A 225 14.19 12.38 20.58
CA ALA A 225 15.08 13.11 21.49
C ALA A 225 15.75 14.30 20.81
N GLU A 226 16.34 14.09 19.65
CA GLU A 226 17.08 15.13 18.92
C GLU A 226 16.16 16.24 18.39
N GLU A 227 15.08 15.88 17.70
CA GLU A 227 14.25 16.86 16.98
C GLU A 227 13.20 17.52 17.87
N PHE A 228 12.66 16.81 18.85
CA PHE A 228 11.51 17.30 19.62
C PHE A 228 11.90 17.72 21.03
N VAL A 229 12.66 16.90 21.75
CA VAL A 229 13.06 17.26 23.11
C VAL A 229 14.13 18.33 23.06
N LEU A 230 15.26 18.08 22.40
CA LEU A 230 16.39 19.03 22.33
C LEU A 230 16.10 20.18 21.36
N GLY A 231 15.60 19.88 20.16
CA GLY A 231 15.41 20.88 19.11
C GLY A 231 14.18 21.76 19.28
N ARG A 232 13.10 21.29 19.93
CA ARG A 232 11.83 22.01 20.09
C ARG A 232 11.41 22.19 21.54
N SER A 233 12.25 21.82 22.49
CA SER A 233 11.99 21.96 23.95
C SER A 233 10.70 21.25 24.41
N TRP A 234 10.32 20.13 23.76
CA TRP A 234 9.21 19.33 24.24
C TRP A 234 9.60 18.59 25.52
N SER A 235 8.61 18.31 26.37
CA SER A 235 8.84 17.36 27.45
C SER A 235 9.08 15.95 26.91
N VAL A 236 9.83 15.16 27.67
CA VAL A 236 10.09 13.74 27.33
C VAL A 236 8.77 12.98 27.19
N ASP A 237 7.82 13.20 28.09
CA ASP A 237 6.51 12.53 28.07
C ASP A 237 5.74 12.81 26.78
N ARG A 238 5.71 14.08 26.33
CA ARG A 238 5.07 14.44 25.06
C ARG A 238 5.74 13.75 23.86
N ALA A 239 7.05 13.64 23.87
CA ALA A 239 7.78 12.94 22.80
C ALA A 239 7.51 11.42 22.82
N VAL A 240 7.43 10.82 24.01
CA VAL A 240 7.05 9.42 24.20
C VAL A 240 5.62 9.15 23.71
N ASP A 241 4.67 10.05 23.99
CA ASP A 241 3.30 9.92 23.53
C ASP A 241 3.20 9.99 22.00
N LEU A 242 3.98 10.85 21.33
CA LEU A 242 4.09 10.82 19.88
C LEU A 242 4.65 9.48 19.38
N GLY A 243 5.67 8.94 20.06
CA GLY A 243 6.21 7.61 19.74
C GLY A 243 5.17 6.49 19.86
N ARG A 244 4.36 6.51 20.93
CA ARG A 244 3.24 5.55 21.11
C ARG A 244 2.18 5.72 20.04
N LEU A 245 1.85 6.96 19.69
CA LEU A 245 0.86 7.26 18.65
C LEU A 245 1.27 6.67 17.30
N VAL A 246 2.49 6.91 16.84
CA VAL A 246 2.95 6.43 15.52
C VAL A 246 3.24 4.92 15.50
N LEU A 247 3.57 4.31 16.65
CA LEU A 247 3.81 2.87 16.73
C LEU A 247 2.52 2.04 16.84
N ARG A 248 1.50 2.57 17.50
CA ARG A 248 0.30 1.81 17.81
C ARG A 248 -1.00 2.61 17.62
N GLY A 249 -1.17 3.75 18.25
CA GLY A 249 -2.44 4.45 18.26
C GLY A 249 -2.99 4.76 16.87
N ASN A 250 -2.12 5.18 15.93
CA ASN A 250 -2.53 5.40 14.55
C ASN A 250 -2.89 4.08 13.84
N VAL A 251 -2.19 2.99 14.12
CA VAL A 251 -2.50 1.67 13.54
C VAL A 251 -3.90 1.23 13.97
N GLU A 252 -4.22 1.33 15.25
CA GLU A 252 -5.55 1.04 15.79
C GLU A 252 -6.63 1.92 15.14
N THR A 253 -6.37 3.22 15.00
CA THR A 253 -7.32 4.17 14.36
C THR A 253 -7.49 3.94 12.86
N ILE A 254 -6.42 3.55 12.16
CA ILE A 254 -6.44 3.39 10.69
C ILE A 254 -7.07 2.06 10.29
N PHE A 255 -6.71 0.98 10.95
CA PHE A 255 -7.15 -0.38 10.61
C PHE A 255 -8.32 -0.89 11.47
N GLY A 256 -8.69 -0.13 12.50
CA GLY A 256 -9.67 -0.54 13.50
C GLY A 256 -9.09 -1.58 14.49
N GLU A 257 -9.62 -1.66 15.69
CA GLU A 257 -9.32 -2.75 16.63
C GLU A 257 -10.00 -4.08 16.24
#